data_77cfef19196f669610c2652eae641510
#
_entry.id   77cfef19196f669610c2652eae641510
#
_cell.length_a   1.000
_cell.length_b   1.000
_cell.length_c   1.000
_cell.angle_alpha   90.00
_cell.angle_beta   90.00
_cell.angle_gamma   90.00
#
_symmetry.space_group_name_H-M   'P 1'
#
loop_
_entity.id
_entity.type
_entity.pdbx_description
1 polymer ?
#
loop_
_entity_poly.entity_id
_entity_poly.type
_entity_poly.pdbx_seq_one_letter_code
_entity_poly.pdbx_strand_id
1 'polypeptide(L)'
;EVERLAAALRGLGISKGDRVTIYMPTSPEAILLMLACTRVGAIHSVVFAGFGAKALGDRIQASGSKLVVTADVSYRKGNDIALKSIVDAALQEYGEDVECVVVLARGDDEVTMVPQRDITWEAFLAASEGQSGDYVLMEANEPAFILATSGTTATPKLVIQTHGGFQVHIASMGQWCYGLKPTDVWWATSR
;
A
#
# COMPACT_ATOMS: atom_id res chain seq x y z
N GLU A 1 0.81 -5.95 15.60
CA GLU A 1 0.30 -6.10 14.23
C GLU A 1 1.33 -5.61 13.19
N VAL A 2 1.87 -4.37 13.28
CA VAL A 2 2.85 -3.84 12.31
C VAL A 2 4.07 -4.77 12.19
N GLU A 3 4.61 -5.28 13.30
CA GLU A 3 5.73 -6.25 13.31
C GLU A 3 5.37 -7.55 12.61
N ARG A 4 4.16 -8.06 12.82
CA ARG A 4 3.68 -9.26 12.14
C ARG A 4 3.57 -9.05 10.63
N LEU A 5 3.03 -7.91 10.19
CA LEU A 5 2.97 -7.56 8.76
C LEU A 5 4.36 -7.34 8.16
N ALA A 6 5.29 -6.75 8.90
CA ALA A 6 6.67 -6.60 8.48
C ALA A 6 7.35 -7.97 8.28
N ALA A 7 7.14 -8.91 9.21
CA ALA A 7 7.59 -10.29 9.08
C ALA A 7 6.95 -10.99 7.87
N ALA A 8 5.64 -10.80 7.66
CA ALA A 8 4.92 -11.37 6.52
C ALA A 8 5.43 -10.84 5.16
N LEU A 9 5.73 -9.52 5.06
CA LEU A 9 6.37 -8.95 3.88
C LEU A 9 7.71 -9.62 3.57
N ARG A 10 8.54 -9.87 4.61
CA ARG A 10 9.80 -10.62 4.43
C ARG A 10 9.57 -12.06 4.01
N GLY A 11 8.53 -12.70 4.53
CA GLY A 11 8.13 -14.06 4.11
C GLY A 11 7.76 -14.15 2.64
N LEU A 12 7.28 -13.07 2.03
CA LEU A 12 7.07 -12.94 0.59
C LEU A 12 8.31 -12.43 -0.18
N GLY A 13 9.48 -12.34 0.45
CA GLY A 13 10.71 -11.88 -0.18
C GLY A 13 10.80 -10.35 -0.35
N ILE A 14 9.89 -9.58 0.24
CA ILE A 14 9.95 -8.11 0.19
C ILE A 14 11.05 -7.62 1.13
N SER A 15 11.92 -6.79 0.59
CA SER A 15 13.09 -6.25 1.26
C SER A 15 13.22 -4.73 1.07
N LYS A 16 14.25 -4.16 1.68
CA LYS A 16 14.58 -2.73 1.54
C LYS A 16 14.71 -2.33 0.07
N GLY A 17 13.98 -1.30 -0.31
CA GLY A 17 13.96 -0.75 -1.67
C GLY A 17 12.95 -1.39 -2.62
N ASP A 18 12.33 -2.51 -2.26
CA ASP A 18 11.24 -3.07 -3.06
C ASP A 18 9.99 -2.20 -2.99
N ARG A 19 9.19 -2.17 -4.07
CA ARG A 19 7.98 -1.38 -4.15
C ARG A 19 6.75 -2.25 -3.94
N VAL A 20 5.82 -1.72 -3.14
CA VAL A 20 4.55 -2.36 -2.81
C VAL A 20 3.40 -1.42 -3.16
N THR A 21 2.52 -1.82 -4.04
CA THR A 21 1.29 -1.09 -4.33
C THR A 21 0.20 -1.50 -3.35
N ILE A 22 -0.43 -0.52 -2.70
CA ILE A 22 -1.57 -0.70 -1.80
C ILE A 22 -2.81 -0.13 -2.49
N TYR A 23 -3.68 -1.00 -3.00
CA TYR A 23 -4.95 -0.65 -3.63
C TYR A 23 -6.11 -1.20 -2.80
N MET A 24 -6.34 -0.54 -1.67
CA MET A 24 -7.32 -0.94 -0.65
C MET A 24 -8.23 0.23 -0.28
N PRO A 25 -9.44 -0.05 0.23
CA PRO A 25 -10.21 1.00 0.89
C PRO A 25 -9.47 1.52 2.13
N THR A 26 -9.91 2.67 2.64
CA THR A 26 -9.40 3.19 3.92
C THR A 26 -9.81 2.23 5.04
N SER A 27 -8.86 1.43 5.48
CA SER A 27 -9.05 0.40 6.51
C SER A 27 -7.84 0.34 7.43
N PRO A 28 -7.96 -0.26 8.63
CA PRO A 28 -6.82 -0.46 9.52
C PRO A 28 -5.68 -1.24 8.86
N GLU A 29 -5.99 -2.26 8.06
CA GLU A 29 -5.01 -3.11 7.38
C GLU A 29 -4.16 -2.29 6.39
N ALA A 30 -4.78 -1.38 5.64
CA ALA A 30 -4.06 -0.51 4.71
C ALA A 30 -3.04 0.37 5.46
N ILE A 31 -3.43 0.97 6.58
CA ILE A 31 -2.56 1.83 7.40
C ILE A 31 -1.43 1.02 8.03
N LEU A 32 -1.76 -0.14 8.62
CA LEU A 32 -0.78 -1.02 9.23
C LEU A 32 0.24 -1.53 8.20
N LEU A 33 -0.21 -1.80 6.97
CA LEU A 33 0.67 -2.22 5.88
C LEU A 33 1.63 -1.10 5.44
N MET A 34 1.16 0.15 5.36
CA MET A 34 2.03 1.31 5.09
C MET A 34 3.16 1.40 6.14
N LEU A 35 2.81 1.25 7.42
CA LEU A 35 3.78 1.24 8.52
C LEU A 35 4.72 0.02 8.46
N ALA A 36 4.21 -1.15 8.06
CA ALA A 36 5.03 -2.34 7.89
C ALA A 36 6.03 -2.19 6.75
N CYS A 37 5.62 -1.61 5.61
CA CYS A 37 6.52 -1.28 4.51
C CYS A 37 7.66 -0.37 4.97
N THR A 38 7.35 0.72 5.67
CA THR A 38 8.40 1.62 6.20
C THR A 38 9.31 0.91 7.19
N ARG A 39 8.79 -0.04 7.97
CA ARG A 39 9.56 -0.82 8.95
C ARG A 39 10.59 -1.74 8.31
N VAL A 40 10.28 -2.35 7.16
CA VAL A 40 11.20 -3.20 6.41
C VAL A 40 12.04 -2.43 5.38
N GLY A 41 11.82 -1.12 5.24
CA GLY A 41 12.48 -0.28 4.24
C GLY A 41 11.94 -0.47 2.82
N ALA A 42 10.77 -1.09 2.66
CA ALA A 42 10.06 -1.16 1.38
C ALA A 42 9.35 0.18 1.09
N ILE A 43 9.23 0.50 -0.19
CA ILE A 43 8.65 1.76 -0.67
C ILE A 43 7.19 1.50 -1.06
N HIS A 44 6.24 1.98 -0.26
CA HIS A 44 4.84 1.78 -0.60
C HIS A 44 4.29 2.87 -1.53
N SER A 45 3.35 2.47 -2.39
CA SER A 45 2.57 3.35 -3.26
C SER A 45 1.09 3.11 -3.02
N VAL A 46 0.43 4.07 -2.36
CA VAL A 46 -1.01 3.96 -2.11
C VAL A 46 -1.76 4.49 -3.31
N VAL A 47 -2.63 3.65 -3.87
CA VAL A 47 -3.50 4.01 -4.99
C VAL A 47 -4.94 4.04 -4.52
N PHE A 48 -5.62 5.15 -4.80
CA PHE A 48 -7.01 5.34 -4.38
C PHE A 48 -7.94 4.26 -4.97
N ALA A 49 -8.67 3.55 -4.10
CA ALA A 49 -9.58 2.46 -4.46
C ALA A 49 -10.80 2.87 -5.31
N GLY A 50 -10.82 4.08 -5.83
CA GLY A 50 -11.82 4.56 -6.77
C GLY A 50 -11.28 4.72 -8.19
N PHE A 51 -10.00 4.42 -8.44
CA PHE A 51 -9.43 4.41 -9.78
C PHE A 51 -9.76 3.10 -10.51
N GLY A 52 -9.96 3.20 -11.83
CA GLY A 52 -10.14 2.03 -12.69
C GLY A 52 -8.81 1.37 -13.08
N ALA A 53 -8.90 0.25 -13.79
CA ALA A 53 -7.78 -0.64 -14.13
C ALA A 53 -6.60 0.09 -14.80
N LYS A 54 -6.85 0.93 -15.82
CA LYS A 54 -5.79 1.68 -16.51
C LYS A 54 -5.03 2.59 -15.55
N ALA A 55 -5.73 3.36 -14.72
CA ALA A 55 -5.10 4.29 -13.80
C ALA A 55 -4.32 3.59 -12.68
N LEU A 56 -4.76 2.39 -12.27
CA LEU A 56 -4.03 1.52 -11.35
C LEU A 56 -2.79 0.95 -12.04
N GLY A 57 -2.96 0.37 -13.24
CA GLY A 57 -1.88 -0.25 -14.02
C GLY A 57 -0.75 0.73 -14.33
N ASP A 58 -1.06 1.94 -14.81
CA ASP A 58 -0.08 3.00 -15.05
C ASP A 58 0.81 3.26 -13.82
N ARG A 59 0.23 3.18 -12.60
CA ARG A 59 0.97 3.41 -11.34
C ARG A 59 1.79 2.21 -10.90
N ILE A 60 1.26 1.00 -11.07
CA ILE A 60 1.99 -0.25 -10.80
C ILE A 60 3.25 -0.30 -11.67
N GLN A 61 3.09 -0.10 -12.97
CA GLN A 61 4.19 -0.11 -13.92
C GLN A 61 5.20 1.00 -13.64
N ALA A 62 4.74 2.23 -13.46
CA ALA A 62 5.63 3.37 -13.20
C ALA A 62 6.41 3.24 -11.88
N SER A 63 5.87 2.58 -10.86
CA SER A 63 6.56 2.30 -9.61
C SER A 63 7.46 1.06 -9.67
N GLY A 64 7.23 0.14 -10.62
CA GLY A 64 7.89 -1.18 -10.66
C GLY A 64 7.55 -2.01 -9.43
N SER A 65 6.26 -2.05 -9.04
CA SER A 65 5.82 -2.76 -7.83
C SER A 65 5.89 -4.27 -8.02
N LYS A 66 6.53 -4.97 -7.07
CA LYS A 66 6.59 -6.43 -7.02
C LYS A 66 5.37 -7.06 -6.35
N LEU A 67 4.80 -6.35 -5.39
CA LEU A 67 3.66 -6.80 -4.60
C LEU A 67 2.50 -5.82 -4.77
N VAL A 68 1.30 -6.35 -5.00
CA VAL A 68 0.05 -5.60 -4.93
C VAL A 68 -0.77 -6.15 -3.77
N VAL A 69 -1.21 -5.28 -2.87
CA VAL A 69 -2.15 -5.66 -1.81
C VAL A 69 -3.48 -4.97 -2.07
N THR A 70 -4.54 -5.76 -2.12
CA THR A 70 -5.89 -5.29 -2.40
C THR A 70 -6.92 -5.94 -1.47
N ALA A 71 -8.16 -5.52 -1.59
CA ALA A 71 -9.30 -6.24 -1.04
C ALA A 71 -10.15 -6.81 -2.19
N ASP A 72 -11.03 -7.72 -1.88
CA ASP A 72 -12.04 -8.22 -2.79
C ASP A 72 -12.99 -7.10 -3.22
N VAL A 73 -13.55 -6.38 -2.25
CA VAL A 73 -14.58 -5.36 -2.45
C VAL A 73 -14.31 -4.10 -1.62
N SER A 74 -14.76 -2.97 -2.15
CA SER A 74 -14.90 -1.70 -1.43
C SER A 74 -16.32 -1.18 -1.55
N TYR A 75 -16.83 -0.59 -0.48
CA TYR A 75 -18.18 -0.03 -0.42
C TYR A 75 -18.11 1.50 -0.59
N ARG A 76 -18.77 2.03 -1.62
CA ARG A 76 -18.76 3.47 -1.88
C ARG A 76 -20.11 3.97 -2.37
N LYS A 77 -20.67 4.93 -1.66
CA LYS A 77 -21.97 5.55 -2.00
C LYS A 77 -23.10 4.53 -2.23
N GLY A 78 -23.12 3.46 -1.42
CA GLY A 78 -24.10 2.40 -1.52
C GLY A 78 -23.87 1.40 -2.67
N ASN A 79 -22.71 1.46 -3.34
CA ASN A 79 -22.36 0.50 -4.38
C ASN A 79 -21.13 -0.30 -3.97
N ASP A 80 -21.10 -1.54 -4.40
CA ASP A 80 -19.98 -2.47 -4.27
C ASP A 80 -19.04 -2.27 -5.45
N ILE A 81 -17.77 -2.14 -5.14
CA ILE A 81 -16.70 -1.99 -6.14
C ILE A 81 -15.79 -3.22 -6.00
N ALA A 82 -15.79 -4.08 -7.00
CA ALA A 82 -14.96 -5.28 -7.06
C ALA A 82 -13.50 -4.93 -7.32
N LEU A 83 -12.74 -4.63 -6.26
CA LEU A 83 -11.36 -4.17 -6.36
C LEU A 83 -10.44 -5.22 -6.98
N LYS A 84 -10.59 -6.49 -6.61
CA LYS A 84 -9.78 -7.59 -7.14
C LYS A 84 -9.94 -7.72 -8.67
N SER A 85 -11.16 -7.58 -9.19
CA SER A 85 -11.41 -7.61 -10.64
C SER A 85 -10.71 -6.44 -11.36
N ILE A 86 -10.65 -5.26 -10.73
CA ILE A 86 -9.92 -4.10 -11.26
C ILE A 86 -8.41 -4.37 -11.26
N VAL A 87 -7.88 -4.99 -10.21
CA VAL A 87 -6.47 -5.42 -10.15
C VAL A 87 -6.18 -6.41 -11.27
N ASP A 88 -7.00 -7.43 -11.45
CA ASP A 88 -6.80 -8.42 -12.51
C ASP A 88 -6.76 -7.79 -13.89
N ALA A 89 -7.71 -6.91 -14.18
CA ALA A 89 -7.73 -6.18 -15.46
C ALA A 89 -6.49 -5.27 -15.63
N ALA A 90 -6.01 -4.63 -14.56
CA ALA A 90 -4.79 -3.83 -14.61
C ALA A 90 -3.55 -4.68 -14.90
N LEU A 91 -3.42 -5.83 -14.24
CA LEU A 91 -2.26 -6.70 -14.36
C LEU A 91 -2.18 -7.47 -15.68
N GLN A 92 -3.25 -7.53 -16.47
CA GLN A 92 -3.21 -8.08 -17.83
C GLN A 92 -2.31 -7.28 -18.77
N GLU A 93 -2.24 -5.95 -18.60
CA GLU A 93 -1.43 -5.05 -19.43
C GLU A 93 -0.14 -4.57 -18.74
N TYR A 94 -0.16 -4.48 -17.38
CA TYR A 94 0.87 -3.75 -16.61
C TYR A 94 1.51 -4.62 -15.52
N GLY A 95 1.34 -5.94 -15.58
CA GLY A 95 1.70 -6.85 -14.48
C GLY A 95 3.08 -7.49 -14.58
N GLU A 96 3.96 -7.07 -15.49
CA GLU A 96 5.25 -7.75 -15.75
C GLU A 96 6.13 -7.92 -14.50
N ASP A 97 6.16 -6.91 -13.62
CA ASP A 97 7.00 -6.91 -12.41
C ASP A 97 6.28 -7.46 -11.17
N VAL A 98 4.97 -7.72 -11.25
CA VAL A 98 4.17 -8.14 -10.08
C VAL A 98 4.30 -9.65 -9.85
N GLU A 99 4.99 -10.00 -8.77
CA GLU A 99 5.25 -11.38 -8.38
C GLU A 99 4.09 -11.99 -7.56
N CYS A 100 3.38 -11.15 -6.79
CA CYS A 100 2.33 -11.60 -5.89
C CYS A 100 1.22 -10.56 -5.73
N VAL A 101 -0.02 -11.04 -5.54
CA VAL A 101 -1.18 -10.23 -5.15
C VAL A 101 -1.76 -10.80 -3.86
N VAL A 102 -1.81 -9.98 -2.81
CA VAL A 102 -2.48 -10.32 -1.55
C VAL A 102 -3.90 -9.78 -1.57
N VAL A 103 -4.87 -10.62 -1.24
CA VAL A 103 -6.29 -10.27 -1.26
C VAL A 103 -6.89 -10.38 0.14
N LEU A 104 -7.38 -9.26 0.66
CA LEU A 104 -8.15 -9.20 1.91
C LEU A 104 -9.64 -9.42 1.59
N ALA A 105 -10.23 -10.48 2.14
CA ALA A 105 -11.66 -10.71 2.05
C ALA A 105 -12.41 -9.76 2.99
N ARG A 106 -13.39 -9.03 2.46
CA ARG A 106 -14.27 -8.08 3.16
C ARG A 106 -15.74 -8.29 2.83
N GLY A 107 -16.04 -8.91 1.72
CA GLY A 107 -17.38 -9.30 1.29
C GLY A 107 -17.64 -10.78 1.54
N ASP A 108 -18.86 -11.20 1.25
CA ASP A 108 -19.31 -12.60 1.39
C ASP A 108 -19.18 -13.38 0.07
N ASP A 109 -18.88 -12.71 -1.04
CA ASP A 109 -18.79 -13.33 -2.34
C ASP A 109 -17.45 -14.05 -2.55
N GLU A 110 -17.49 -15.19 -3.24
CA GLU A 110 -16.27 -15.87 -3.68
C GLU A 110 -15.48 -15.02 -4.67
N VAL A 111 -14.21 -14.84 -4.39
CA VAL A 111 -13.29 -14.07 -5.23
C VAL A 111 -12.44 -15.01 -6.07
N THR A 112 -12.41 -14.76 -7.38
CA THR A 112 -11.52 -15.50 -8.27
C THR A 112 -10.07 -15.19 -7.96
N MET A 113 -9.30 -16.23 -7.59
CA MET A 113 -7.88 -16.15 -7.32
C MET A 113 -7.09 -16.73 -8.49
N VAL A 114 -6.07 -16.01 -8.96
CA VAL A 114 -5.18 -16.51 -10.02
C VAL A 114 -4.11 -17.39 -9.38
N PRO A 115 -4.03 -18.68 -9.72
CA PRO A 115 -3.07 -19.59 -9.13
C PRO A 115 -1.62 -19.11 -9.29
N GLN A 116 -0.80 -19.38 -8.29
CA GLN A 116 0.63 -19.02 -8.20
C GLN A 116 0.93 -17.52 -8.09
N ARG A 117 -0.02 -16.64 -8.36
CA ARG A 117 0.12 -15.18 -8.19
C ARG A 117 -0.60 -14.68 -6.95
N ASP A 118 -1.82 -15.15 -6.72
CA ASP A 118 -2.71 -14.59 -5.69
C ASP A 118 -2.68 -15.44 -4.43
N ILE A 119 -2.61 -14.75 -3.28
CA ILE A 119 -2.74 -15.36 -1.95
C ILE A 119 -3.77 -14.62 -1.11
N THR A 120 -4.38 -15.33 -0.17
CA THR A 120 -5.29 -14.71 0.78
C THR A 120 -4.54 -13.91 1.83
N TRP A 121 -5.24 -13.02 2.52
CA TRP A 121 -4.68 -12.27 3.65
C TRP A 121 -4.18 -13.19 4.76
N GLU A 122 -4.89 -14.29 5.03
CA GLU A 122 -4.50 -15.29 6.02
C GLU A 122 -3.18 -15.98 5.63
N ALA A 123 -3.03 -16.37 4.36
CA ALA A 123 -1.80 -16.95 3.83
C ALA A 123 -0.63 -15.96 3.91
N PHE A 124 -0.89 -14.67 3.61
CA PHE A 124 0.09 -13.60 3.80
C PHE A 124 0.52 -13.48 5.27
N LEU A 125 -0.43 -13.48 6.20
CA LEU A 125 -0.11 -13.44 7.63
C LEU A 125 0.67 -14.69 8.09
N ALA A 126 0.36 -15.87 7.55
CA ALA A 126 1.08 -17.10 7.84
C ALA A 126 2.54 -17.05 7.36
N ALA A 127 2.83 -16.33 6.28
CA ALA A 127 4.20 -16.13 5.79
C ALA A 127 5.12 -15.40 6.80
N SER A 128 4.57 -14.84 7.88
CA SER A 128 5.37 -14.25 8.98
C SER A 128 6.08 -15.29 9.83
N GLU A 129 5.72 -16.58 9.73
CA GLU A 129 6.30 -17.63 10.56
C GLU A 129 7.79 -17.79 10.26
N GLY A 130 8.61 -17.76 11.32
CA GLY A 130 10.07 -17.85 11.20
C GLY A 130 10.76 -16.58 10.69
N GLN A 131 10.01 -15.51 10.40
CA GLN A 131 10.55 -14.24 9.93
C GLN A 131 10.65 -13.21 11.05
N SER A 132 11.68 -12.34 10.99
CA SER A 132 11.79 -11.21 11.93
C SER A 132 10.84 -10.07 11.54
N GLY A 133 10.14 -9.51 12.52
CA GLY A 133 9.39 -8.27 12.40
C GLY A 133 10.19 -7.01 12.75
N ASP A 134 11.51 -7.11 12.93
CA ASP A 134 12.36 -5.98 13.32
C ASP A 134 12.43 -4.88 12.25
N TYR A 135 12.74 -3.68 12.69
CA TYR A 135 12.93 -2.56 11.76
C TYR A 135 14.30 -2.57 11.10
N VAL A 136 14.38 -1.99 9.92
CA VAL A 136 15.62 -1.69 9.21
C VAL A 136 16.02 -0.24 9.48
N LEU A 137 17.29 -0.01 9.77
CA LEU A 137 17.83 1.34 9.89
C LEU A 137 17.84 2.00 8.51
N MET A 138 17.21 3.18 8.42
CA MET A 138 17.09 3.94 7.18
C MET A 138 17.79 5.28 7.33
N GLU A 139 18.48 5.69 6.29
CA GLU A 139 18.97 7.06 6.17
C GLU A 139 17.80 8.03 5.93
N ALA A 140 17.93 9.27 6.43
CA ALA A 140 16.86 10.26 6.34
C ALA A 140 16.40 10.56 4.90
N ASN A 141 17.32 10.46 3.94
CA ASN A 141 17.06 10.74 2.51
C ASN A 141 16.63 9.50 1.70
N GLU A 142 16.58 8.32 2.32
CA GLU A 142 16.09 7.13 1.61
C GLU A 142 14.57 7.20 1.36
N PRO A 143 14.12 6.66 0.21
CA PRO A 143 12.71 6.63 -0.14
C PRO A 143 11.85 5.88 0.88
N ALA A 144 10.72 6.47 1.27
CA ALA A 144 9.74 5.85 2.16
C ALA A 144 8.47 5.45 1.41
N PHE A 145 7.96 6.34 0.56
CA PHE A 145 6.75 6.06 -0.22
C PHE A 145 6.65 6.93 -1.47
N ILE A 146 5.74 6.53 -2.35
CA ILE A 146 5.47 7.18 -3.62
C ILE A 146 4.06 7.77 -3.59
N LEU A 147 3.95 9.05 -3.98
CA LEU A 147 2.68 9.72 -4.25
C LEU A 147 2.56 9.98 -5.75
N ALA A 148 1.47 9.52 -6.34
CA ALA A 148 1.14 9.86 -7.72
C ALA A 148 0.36 11.17 -7.75
N THR A 149 0.92 12.20 -8.42
CA THR A 149 0.25 13.48 -8.61
C THR A 149 -0.43 13.52 -9.99
N SER A 150 -1.57 14.18 -10.08
CA SER A 150 -2.23 14.51 -11.34
C SER A 150 -1.42 15.61 -12.05
N GLY A 151 -0.35 15.24 -12.73
CA GLY A 151 0.43 16.21 -13.51
C GLY A 151 -0.41 16.85 -14.62
N THR A 152 0.10 17.93 -15.20
CA THR A 152 -0.48 18.60 -16.40
C THR A 152 -0.47 17.72 -17.66
N THR A 153 0.16 16.55 -17.61
CA THR A 153 0.23 15.54 -18.65
C THR A 153 -0.66 14.34 -18.30
N ALA A 154 -1.12 13.59 -19.29
CA ALA A 154 -1.98 12.41 -19.09
C ALA A 154 -1.35 11.31 -18.22
N THR A 155 -0.01 11.29 -18.12
CA THR A 155 0.73 10.31 -17.33
C THR A 155 0.94 10.81 -15.89
N PRO A 156 0.62 10.01 -14.86
CA PRO A 156 0.85 10.39 -13.47
C PRO A 156 2.35 10.61 -13.20
N LYS A 157 2.67 11.72 -12.53
CA LYS A 157 4.03 11.94 -12.02
C LYS A 157 4.17 11.31 -10.66
N LEU A 158 5.19 10.47 -10.49
CA LEU A 158 5.51 9.86 -9.21
C LEU A 158 6.45 10.77 -8.43
N VAL A 159 6.01 11.16 -7.22
CA VAL A 159 6.80 11.95 -6.28
C VAL A 159 7.25 11.04 -5.16
N ILE A 160 8.55 10.91 -4.98
CA ILE A 160 9.14 10.12 -3.90
C ILE A 160 9.24 10.98 -2.65
N GLN A 161 8.72 10.46 -1.56
CA GLN A 161 8.85 11.02 -0.21
C GLN A 161 9.92 10.24 0.54
N THR A 162 10.80 10.97 1.25
CA THR A 162 11.87 10.37 2.03
C THR A 162 11.48 10.22 3.50
N HIS A 163 12.11 9.27 4.21
CA HIS A 163 11.83 9.00 5.62
C HIS A 163 11.95 10.26 6.48
N GLY A 164 13.10 10.93 6.45
CA GLY A 164 13.35 12.12 7.27
C GLY A 164 12.55 13.33 6.83
N GLY A 165 12.45 13.58 5.51
CA GLY A 165 11.71 14.72 4.97
C GLY A 165 10.23 14.68 5.37
N PHE A 166 9.60 13.51 5.25
CA PHE A 166 8.20 13.32 5.62
C PHE A 166 7.97 13.47 7.13
N GLN A 167 8.84 12.87 7.96
CA GLN A 167 8.72 12.98 9.42
C GLN A 167 8.86 14.41 9.92
N VAL A 168 9.85 15.15 9.41
CA VAL A 168 10.05 16.58 9.76
C VAL A 168 8.84 17.40 9.33
N HIS A 169 8.32 17.17 8.12
CA HIS A 169 7.15 17.89 7.63
C HIS A 169 5.92 17.63 8.52
N ILE A 170 5.60 16.38 8.81
CA ILE A 170 4.43 16.04 9.65
C ILE A 170 4.57 16.61 11.06
N ALA A 171 5.74 16.47 11.68
CA ALA A 171 5.97 16.99 13.03
C ALA A 171 5.81 18.51 13.06
N SER A 172 6.39 19.22 12.09
CA SER A 172 6.30 20.67 11.98
C SER A 172 4.87 21.14 11.74
N MET A 173 4.14 20.49 10.82
CA MET A 173 2.73 20.82 10.54
C MET A 173 1.85 20.53 11.75
N GLY A 174 2.03 19.38 12.41
CA GLY A 174 1.30 19.01 13.61
C GLY A 174 1.48 20.03 14.73
N GLN A 175 2.73 20.42 15.00
CA GLN A 175 3.05 21.34 16.08
C GLN A 175 2.69 22.80 15.77
N TRP A 176 3.09 23.31 14.61
CA TRP A 176 3.03 24.75 14.34
C TRP A 176 1.75 25.19 13.63
N CYS A 177 1.19 24.37 12.74
CA CYS A 177 -0.01 24.72 12.00
C CYS A 177 -1.28 24.25 12.70
N TYR A 178 -1.27 23.05 13.27
CA TYR A 178 -2.44 22.47 13.93
C TYR A 178 -2.41 22.61 15.45
N GLY A 179 -1.26 22.90 16.05
CA GLY A 179 -1.11 23.05 17.49
C GLY A 179 -1.41 21.76 18.27
N LEU A 180 -1.18 20.59 17.64
CA LEU A 180 -1.50 19.30 18.23
C LEU A 180 -0.68 19.03 19.50
N LYS A 181 -1.37 18.49 20.50
CA LYS A 181 -0.81 18.06 21.80
C LYS A 181 -0.99 16.56 21.95
N PRO A 182 -0.20 15.90 22.81
CA PRO A 182 -0.32 14.45 23.05
C PRO A 182 -1.69 13.99 23.56
N THR A 183 -2.49 14.92 24.12
CA THR A 183 -3.84 14.66 24.66
C THR A 183 -4.94 14.84 23.63
N ASP A 184 -4.63 15.37 22.44
CA ASP A 184 -5.63 15.69 21.43
C ASP A 184 -6.06 14.43 20.68
N VAL A 185 -7.33 14.41 20.28
CA VAL A 185 -7.88 13.43 19.37
C VAL A 185 -7.98 14.08 17.98
N TRP A 186 -7.23 13.55 17.03
CA TRP A 186 -7.23 14.04 15.66
C TRP A 186 -8.23 13.28 14.80
N TRP A 187 -9.06 14.02 14.08
CA TRP A 187 -9.99 13.46 13.11
C TRP A 187 -9.95 14.24 11.81
N ALA A 188 -9.74 13.54 10.67
CA ALA A 188 -9.77 14.12 9.33
C ALA A 188 -10.96 13.55 8.54
N THR A 189 -11.79 14.42 7.98
CA THR A 189 -12.94 14.05 7.14
C THR A 189 -12.66 14.21 5.65
N SER A 190 -11.52 14.80 5.29
CA SER A 190 -11.08 14.91 3.89
C SER A 190 -10.76 13.52 3.30
N ARG A 191 -11.15 13.34 2.06
CA ARG A 191 -10.88 12.13 1.27
C ARG A 191 -9.80 12.38 0.24
#